data_af13b841edd903d5db531a1a70545408
#
_entry.id   af13b841edd903d5db531a1a70545408
#
_cell.length_a   1.000
_cell.length_b   1.000
_cell.length_c   1.000
_cell.angle_alpha   90.00
_cell.angle_beta   90.00
_cell.angle_gamma   90.00
#
_symmetry.space_group_name_H-M   'P 1'
#
loop_
_entity.id
_entity.type
_entity.pdbx_description
1 polymer ?
#
loop_
_entity_poly.entity_id
_entity_poly.type
_entity_poly.pdbx_seq_one_letter_code
_entity_poly.pdbx_strand_id
1 'polypeptide(L)'
;MRKFLLSFCFFVFALACMAQADYKQASDQHFNRTMVTLTKAGTLERELTLLNPDDIQGIKVSGPMNEADLRYLYKLCKPGTLDTPHSINLHDAIVDRIPEKCFAGLTYLLYFYLPQTLQEVGDGAFQYTNALTAAVFPTTLKKIGRTAYAGTRLTTVSIPANVEEIGEGAFAHLSKLGSATVDAANTTFKVDNGILINVKENKLLQCFITHTGELNVPTGITALGDYSLAGAKRLTSIRIPASVKTIGEDAFAATYNVESIEVDAANNHYCSVDGVLFNKNKSLLICYPTSKKGAAYVVPTTVKELATGAFQECGGGNAYQLIADKKEKKKISLKKITLPEGLIKIGSSAFTFTGVTDINIPTTVREIGDGCFYFSDIENITVPEGVTRIENGTFAYCYSLETLSLPSTISYIGSSVFCMNDAMTTLSISAPTPPTCDADAFDNYSPPSLTLHVVKGAKKAYQKAAVWSSLNPSDIEDDLEIVTHIGTTHHASTATETIRYDLSGRRIATPQRGINLIKMSDGSVRKVIVR
;
A
#
# COMPACT_ATOMS: atom_id res chain seq x y z
N MET A 1 -6.07 -22.21 -40.86
CA MET A 1 -5.46 -21.45 -39.77
C MET A 1 -4.84 -20.11 -40.20
N ARG A 2 -3.97 -20.04 -41.24
CA ARG A 2 -3.38 -18.74 -41.68
C ARG A 2 -4.39 -17.64 -42.11
N LYS A 3 -5.51 -18.01 -42.75
CA LYS A 3 -6.54 -17.03 -43.15
C LYS A 3 -7.39 -16.50 -41.98
N PHE A 4 -7.51 -17.25 -40.90
CA PHE A 4 -8.21 -16.78 -39.68
C PHE A 4 -7.34 -15.81 -38.86
N LEU A 5 -6.01 -16.01 -38.80
CA LEU A 5 -5.09 -15.08 -38.12
C LEU A 5 -5.02 -13.71 -38.83
N LEU A 6 -4.97 -13.71 -40.18
CA LEU A 6 -4.96 -12.43 -40.92
C LEU A 6 -6.28 -11.65 -40.75
N SER A 7 -7.43 -12.35 -40.72
CA SER A 7 -8.74 -11.71 -40.48
C SER A 7 -8.86 -11.15 -39.10
N PHE A 8 -8.28 -11.83 -38.07
CA PHE A 8 -8.29 -11.34 -36.69
C PHE A 8 -7.37 -10.13 -36.49
N CYS A 9 -6.18 -10.13 -37.09
CA CYS A 9 -5.28 -8.96 -37.09
C CYS A 9 -5.90 -7.73 -37.80
N PHE A 10 -6.59 -7.94 -38.93
CA PHE A 10 -7.30 -6.86 -39.61
C PHE A 10 -8.47 -6.31 -38.80
N PHE A 11 -9.18 -7.19 -38.06
CA PHE A 11 -10.31 -6.77 -37.21
C PHE A 11 -9.83 -5.98 -35.97
N VAL A 12 -8.72 -6.40 -35.35
CA VAL A 12 -8.10 -5.67 -34.23
C VAL A 12 -7.52 -4.33 -34.68
N PHE A 13 -6.90 -4.29 -35.89
CA PHE A 13 -6.38 -3.04 -36.46
C PHE A 13 -7.52 -2.08 -36.86
N ALA A 14 -8.61 -2.60 -37.39
CA ALA A 14 -9.81 -1.83 -37.70
C ALA A 14 -10.50 -1.28 -36.44
N LEU A 15 -10.57 -2.07 -35.37
CA LEU A 15 -11.08 -1.62 -34.05
C LEU A 15 -10.19 -0.57 -33.42
N ALA A 16 -8.86 -0.67 -33.53
CA ALA A 16 -7.93 0.36 -33.05
C ALA A 16 -8.04 1.64 -33.89
N CYS A 17 -8.18 1.54 -35.21
CA CYS A 17 -8.42 2.69 -36.08
C CYS A 17 -9.81 3.31 -35.87
N MET A 18 -10.85 2.52 -35.61
CA MET A 18 -12.18 3.02 -35.25
C MET A 18 -12.18 3.68 -33.88
N ALA A 19 -11.52 3.08 -32.88
CA ALA A 19 -11.35 3.71 -31.58
C ALA A 19 -10.57 5.04 -31.67
N GLN A 20 -9.61 5.14 -32.57
CA GLN A 20 -8.86 6.39 -32.82
C GLN A 20 -9.70 7.42 -33.60
N ALA A 21 -10.56 6.99 -34.51
CA ALA A 21 -11.50 7.88 -35.24
C ALA A 21 -12.63 8.35 -34.32
N ASP A 22 -13.24 7.45 -33.53
CA ASP A 22 -14.25 7.78 -32.51
C ASP A 22 -13.67 8.68 -31.41
N TYR A 23 -12.41 8.44 -31.03
CA TYR A 23 -11.68 9.26 -30.07
C TYR A 23 -11.45 10.69 -30.60
N LYS A 24 -11.11 10.85 -31.88
CA LYS A 24 -10.95 12.17 -32.53
C LYS A 24 -12.28 12.89 -32.65
N GLN A 25 -13.35 12.20 -32.99
CA GLN A 25 -14.70 12.77 -33.13
C GLN A 25 -15.33 13.11 -31.78
N ALA A 26 -15.13 12.28 -30.75
CA ALA A 26 -15.53 12.57 -29.37
C ALA A 26 -14.72 13.75 -28.79
N SER A 27 -13.44 13.89 -29.18
CA SER A 27 -12.58 15.01 -28.75
C SER A 27 -13.15 16.37 -29.12
N ASP A 28 -13.68 16.51 -30.33
CA ASP A 28 -14.18 17.79 -30.82
C ASP A 28 -15.51 18.21 -30.21
N GLN A 29 -16.34 17.26 -29.76
CA GLN A 29 -17.64 17.56 -29.14
C GLN A 29 -17.53 17.95 -27.65
N HIS A 30 -16.54 17.41 -26.90
CA HIS A 30 -16.37 17.67 -25.46
C HIS A 30 -15.51 18.91 -25.16
N PHE A 31 -14.74 19.41 -26.12
CA PHE A 31 -13.75 20.49 -25.94
C PHE A 31 -14.14 21.85 -26.52
N ASN A 32 -15.36 22.01 -27.01
CA ASN A 32 -15.80 23.20 -27.73
C ASN A 32 -15.99 24.47 -26.87
N ARG A 33 -15.54 24.50 -25.60
CA ARG A 33 -15.84 25.64 -24.73
C ARG A 33 -14.66 26.58 -24.53
N THR A 34 -13.41 26.10 -24.41
CA THR A 34 -12.25 26.96 -24.25
C THR A 34 -11.10 26.46 -25.10
N MET A 35 -10.70 27.28 -26.08
CA MET A 35 -9.57 27.01 -26.98
C MET A 35 -8.52 28.09 -26.83
N VAL A 36 -7.27 27.71 -26.58
CA VAL A 36 -6.13 28.62 -26.45
C VAL A 36 -5.02 28.18 -27.39
N THR A 37 -4.50 29.14 -28.18
CA THR A 37 -3.33 28.91 -29.01
C THR A 37 -2.17 29.75 -28.48
N LEU A 38 -1.14 29.07 -27.97
CA LEU A 38 0.04 29.71 -27.44
C LEU A 38 1.02 30.04 -28.60
N THR A 39 1.55 31.23 -28.59
CA THR A 39 2.65 31.65 -29.48
C THR A 39 4.00 31.52 -28.80
N LYS A 40 4.00 31.45 -27.48
CA LYS A 40 5.19 31.32 -26.64
C LYS A 40 4.90 30.43 -25.44
N ALA A 41 5.81 29.52 -25.14
CA ALA A 41 5.72 28.67 -23.93
C ALA A 41 5.79 29.51 -22.65
N GLY A 42 5.06 29.05 -21.59
CA GLY A 42 5.01 29.72 -20.29
C GLY A 42 4.02 30.90 -20.24
N THR A 43 3.07 31.01 -21.17
CA THR A 43 2.11 32.11 -21.21
C THR A 43 0.66 31.73 -20.98
N LEU A 44 0.37 30.44 -20.72
CA LEU A 44 -1.01 29.94 -20.59
C LEU A 44 -1.77 30.63 -19.44
N GLU A 45 -1.15 30.81 -18.29
CA GLU A 45 -1.77 31.52 -17.16
C GLU A 45 -2.24 32.92 -17.54
N ARG A 46 -1.41 33.66 -18.25
CA ARG A 46 -1.76 35.00 -18.71
C ARG A 46 -2.93 35.00 -19.72
N GLU A 47 -2.92 34.05 -20.68
CA GLU A 47 -3.98 33.97 -21.70
C GLU A 47 -5.33 33.56 -21.06
N LEU A 48 -5.31 32.76 -20.02
CA LEU A 48 -6.53 32.31 -19.34
C LEU A 48 -7.05 33.27 -18.26
N THR A 49 -6.22 34.18 -17.70
CA THR A 49 -6.69 35.20 -16.74
C THR A 49 -7.65 36.19 -17.39
N LEU A 50 -7.71 36.25 -18.72
CA LEU A 50 -8.68 37.04 -19.47
C LEU A 50 -10.05 36.37 -19.61
N LEU A 51 -10.17 35.11 -19.24
CA LEU A 51 -11.40 34.32 -19.27
C LEU A 51 -11.91 34.13 -17.83
N ASN A 52 -13.24 33.98 -17.69
CA ASN A 52 -13.80 33.60 -16.39
C ASN A 52 -13.45 32.12 -16.12
N PRO A 53 -12.71 31.78 -15.04
CA PRO A 53 -12.36 30.39 -14.72
C PRO A 53 -13.56 29.47 -14.57
N ASP A 54 -14.70 29.98 -14.09
CA ASP A 54 -15.93 29.22 -13.85
C ASP A 54 -16.60 28.72 -15.15
N ASP A 55 -16.21 29.25 -16.30
CA ASP A 55 -16.73 28.83 -17.62
C ASP A 55 -15.90 27.69 -18.25
N ILE A 56 -14.77 27.29 -17.63
CA ILE A 56 -13.84 26.31 -18.21
C ILE A 56 -14.21 24.88 -17.78
N GLN A 57 -15.10 24.21 -18.52
CA GLN A 57 -15.42 22.78 -18.32
C GLN A 57 -14.53 21.83 -19.13
N GLY A 58 -13.91 22.33 -20.17
CA GLY A 58 -12.95 21.63 -21.01
C GLY A 58 -12.03 22.63 -21.69
N ILE A 59 -10.76 22.27 -21.82
CA ILE A 59 -9.76 23.16 -22.42
C ILE A 59 -8.97 22.45 -23.51
N LYS A 60 -8.83 23.09 -24.68
CA LYS A 60 -7.90 22.69 -25.72
C LYS A 60 -6.77 23.74 -25.80
N VAL A 61 -5.53 23.28 -25.67
CA VAL A 61 -4.34 24.11 -25.81
C VAL A 61 -3.54 23.64 -27.00
N SER A 62 -3.11 24.55 -27.84
CA SER A 62 -2.24 24.31 -29.00
C SER A 62 -1.02 25.24 -28.97
N GLY A 63 0.03 24.88 -29.75
CA GLY A 63 1.29 25.62 -29.81
C GLY A 63 2.29 25.23 -28.72
N PRO A 64 3.39 25.97 -28.56
CA PRO A 64 4.49 25.63 -27.66
C PRO A 64 4.08 25.76 -26.20
N MET A 65 4.37 24.72 -25.39
CA MET A 65 4.14 24.66 -23.94
C MET A 65 5.41 24.27 -23.20
N ASN A 66 5.45 24.64 -21.93
CA ASN A 66 6.48 24.18 -21.01
C ASN A 66 5.86 23.65 -19.67
N GLU A 67 6.69 23.27 -18.72
CA GLU A 67 6.25 22.76 -17.43
C GLU A 67 5.36 23.74 -16.66
N ALA A 68 5.60 25.05 -16.74
CA ALA A 68 4.79 26.06 -16.05
C ALA A 68 3.34 26.04 -16.57
N ASP A 69 3.16 25.92 -17.89
CA ASP A 69 1.83 25.81 -18.50
C ASP A 69 1.10 24.53 -18.07
N LEU A 70 1.81 23.38 -18.02
CA LEU A 70 1.25 22.10 -17.57
C LEU A 70 0.84 22.13 -16.09
N ARG A 71 1.68 22.72 -15.24
CA ARG A 71 1.35 22.88 -13.81
C ARG A 71 0.22 23.88 -13.56
N TYR A 72 0.06 24.86 -14.45
CA TYR A 72 -1.10 25.76 -14.40
C TYR A 72 -2.40 25.01 -14.75
N LEU A 73 -2.39 24.13 -15.75
CA LEU A 73 -3.53 23.23 -16.04
C LEU A 73 -3.89 22.36 -14.83
N TYR A 74 -2.90 21.86 -14.11
CA TYR A 74 -3.16 21.13 -12.85
C TYR A 74 -3.88 21.99 -11.81
N LYS A 75 -3.46 23.25 -11.63
CA LYS A 75 -4.12 24.18 -10.70
C LYS A 75 -5.57 24.43 -11.05
N LEU A 76 -5.90 24.55 -12.35
CA LEU A 76 -7.27 24.71 -12.83
C LEU A 76 -8.16 23.49 -12.55
N CYS A 77 -7.57 22.30 -12.56
CA CYS A 77 -8.29 21.03 -12.32
C CYS A 77 -8.35 20.61 -10.85
N LYS A 78 -7.71 21.34 -9.94
CA LYS A 78 -7.62 20.95 -8.52
C LYS A 78 -8.99 21.04 -7.83
N PRO A 79 -9.41 20.01 -7.03
CA PRO A 79 -10.67 20.05 -6.29
C PRO A 79 -10.78 21.28 -5.37
N GLY A 80 -11.93 21.94 -5.38
CA GLY A 80 -12.20 23.11 -4.54
C GLY A 80 -12.60 24.37 -5.32
N THR A 81 -12.47 24.37 -6.64
CA THR A 81 -13.10 25.34 -7.54
C THR A 81 -14.37 24.71 -8.10
N LEU A 82 -15.50 25.43 -8.08
CA LEU A 82 -16.84 24.90 -8.37
C LEU A 82 -17.01 24.34 -9.80
N ASP A 83 -16.12 24.69 -10.74
CA ASP A 83 -16.16 24.26 -12.15
C ASP A 83 -14.76 23.86 -12.64
N THR A 84 -14.27 22.72 -12.15
CA THR A 84 -12.98 22.18 -12.62
C THR A 84 -13.10 21.60 -14.03
N PRO A 85 -12.13 21.82 -14.92
CA PRO A 85 -12.11 21.16 -16.22
C PRO A 85 -12.11 19.64 -16.09
N HIS A 86 -13.11 18.99 -16.68
CA HIS A 86 -13.19 17.52 -16.73
C HIS A 86 -12.40 16.95 -17.92
N SER A 87 -11.86 17.79 -18.77
CA SER A 87 -11.17 17.38 -19.99
C SER A 87 -10.08 18.38 -20.41
N ILE A 88 -8.91 17.83 -20.76
CA ILE A 88 -7.76 18.56 -21.28
C ILE A 88 -7.36 17.97 -22.62
N ASN A 89 -7.28 18.80 -23.66
CA ASN A 89 -6.79 18.40 -24.98
C ASN A 89 -5.49 19.14 -25.32
N LEU A 90 -4.39 18.40 -25.35
CA LEU A 90 -3.06 18.86 -25.73
C LEU A 90 -2.60 18.26 -27.06
N HIS A 91 -3.50 17.64 -27.85
CA HIS A 91 -3.13 16.93 -29.08
C HIS A 91 -2.25 17.79 -30.01
N ASP A 92 -2.59 19.08 -30.15
CA ASP A 92 -1.90 20.03 -31.01
C ASP A 92 -0.88 20.90 -30.25
N ALA A 93 -0.62 20.60 -29.00
CA ALA A 93 0.42 21.26 -28.22
C ALA A 93 1.81 20.71 -28.56
N ILE A 94 2.82 21.55 -28.46
CA ILE A 94 4.22 21.21 -28.70
C ILE A 94 4.90 21.15 -27.34
N VAL A 95 5.00 19.95 -26.81
CA VAL A 95 5.70 19.61 -25.55
C VAL A 95 6.15 18.17 -25.63
N ASP A 96 7.36 17.89 -25.22
CA ASP A 96 8.01 16.58 -25.33
C ASP A 96 7.93 15.75 -24.04
N ARG A 97 7.58 16.40 -22.92
CA ARG A 97 7.52 15.73 -21.62
C ARG A 97 6.35 16.21 -20.76
N ILE A 98 5.66 15.26 -20.11
CA ILE A 98 4.79 15.54 -18.97
C ILE A 98 5.59 15.30 -17.68
N PRO A 99 5.77 16.31 -16.81
CA PRO A 99 6.59 16.20 -15.60
C PRO A 99 6.07 15.17 -14.59
N GLU A 100 6.94 14.79 -13.65
CA GLU A 100 6.61 13.95 -12.49
C GLU A 100 5.41 14.53 -11.73
N LYS A 101 4.44 13.65 -11.41
CA LYS A 101 3.23 13.93 -10.61
C LYS A 101 2.41 15.12 -11.12
N CYS A 102 2.59 15.52 -12.40
CA CYS A 102 2.03 16.76 -12.94
C CYS A 102 0.50 16.79 -12.87
N PHE A 103 -0.19 15.67 -13.06
CA PHE A 103 -1.66 15.53 -12.99
C PHE A 103 -2.10 14.47 -11.99
N ALA A 104 -1.26 14.14 -11.00
CA ALA A 104 -1.58 13.14 -9.99
C ALA A 104 -2.76 13.57 -9.10
N GLY A 105 -3.66 12.62 -8.77
CA GLY A 105 -4.76 12.85 -7.84
C GLY A 105 -5.93 13.68 -8.37
N LEU A 106 -5.98 13.99 -9.67
CA LEU A 106 -7.10 14.69 -10.27
C LEU A 106 -8.30 13.75 -10.45
N THR A 107 -9.09 13.57 -9.39
CA THR A 107 -10.16 12.57 -9.32
C THR A 107 -11.34 12.81 -10.28
N TYR A 108 -11.49 14.02 -10.85
CA TYR A 108 -12.58 14.41 -11.75
C TYR A 108 -12.15 14.54 -13.21
N LEU A 109 -10.83 14.43 -13.54
CA LEU A 109 -10.33 14.50 -14.90
C LEU A 109 -10.72 13.23 -15.68
N LEU A 110 -11.68 13.36 -16.60
CA LEU A 110 -12.24 12.25 -17.39
C LEU A 110 -11.44 11.94 -18.64
N TYR A 111 -10.98 13.00 -19.34
CA TYR A 111 -10.31 12.90 -20.63
C TYR A 111 -9.04 13.73 -20.66
N PHE A 112 -7.95 13.10 -21.11
CA PHE A 112 -6.69 13.78 -21.34
C PHE A 112 -6.10 13.32 -22.67
N TYR A 113 -5.99 14.24 -23.64
CA TYR A 113 -5.42 13.97 -24.96
C TYR A 113 -3.96 14.38 -24.97
N LEU A 114 -3.09 13.40 -25.15
CA LEU A 114 -1.65 13.59 -25.11
C LEU A 114 -1.15 14.34 -26.37
N PRO A 115 -0.08 15.18 -26.22
CA PRO A 115 0.58 15.83 -27.32
C PRO A 115 1.17 14.84 -28.33
N GLN A 116 1.06 15.12 -29.63
CA GLN A 116 1.66 14.25 -30.65
C GLN A 116 3.19 14.32 -30.70
N THR A 117 3.78 15.33 -30.06
CA THR A 117 5.25 15.48 -29.91
C THR A 117 5.82 14.83 -28.65
N LEU A 118 4.94 14.27 -27.79
CA LEU A 118 5.33 13.73 -26.48
C LEU A 118 6.31 12.56 -26.62
N GLN A 119 7.42 12.62 -25.90
CA GLN A 119 8.43 11.56 -25.80
C GLN A 119 8.47 10.89 -24.43
N GLU A 120 8.09 11.62 -23.37
CA GLU A 120 8.16 11.11 -22.00
C GLU A 120 6.91 11.47 -21.19
N VAL A 121 6.37 10.48 -20.48
CA VAL A 121 5.44 10.65 -19.36
C VAL A 121 6.22 10.39 -18.07
N GLY A 122 6.33 11.40 -17.21
CA GLY A 122 7.11 11.33 -15.97
C GLY A 122 6.49 10.42 -14.90
N ASP A 123 7.26 10.17 -13.86
CA ASP A 123 6.85 9.31 -12.75
C ASP A 123 5.59 9.84 -12.07
N GLY A 124 4.60 8.95 -11.83
CA GLY A 124 3.33 9.31 -11.21
C GLY A 124 2.52 10.38 -11.92
N ALA A 125 2.81 10.72 -13.19
CA ALA A 125 2.23 11.87 -13.88
C ALA A 125 0.70 11.93 -13.83
N PHE A 126 0.01 10.78 -13.87
CA PHE A 126 -1.45 10.61 -13.73
C PHE A 126 -1.83 9.66 -12.60
N GLN A 127 -0.94 9.44 -11.64
CA GLN A 127 -1.21 8.53 -10.53
C GLN A 127 -2.48 8.96 -9.77
N TYR A 128 -3.38 7.99 -9.52
CA TYR A 128 -4.68 8.21 -8.83
C TYR A 128 -5.59 9.26 -9.50
N THR A 129 -5.41 9.51 -10.79
CA THR A 129 -6.39 10.25 -11.60
C THR A 129 -7.57 9.32 -11.90
N ASN A 130 -8.39 9.09 -10.88
CA ASN A 130 -9.34 7.97 -10.80
C ASN A 130 -10.50 8.04 -11.82
N ALA A 131 -10.73 9.16 -12.46
CA ALA A 131 -11.75 9.30 -13.50
C ALA A 131 -11.21 9.09 -14.92
N LEU A 132 -9.88 9.09 -15.12
CA LEU A 132 -9.25 9.02 -16.44
C LEU A 132 -9.50 7.65 -17.10
N THR A 133 -10.25 7.64 -18.20
CA THR A 133 -10.72 6.40 -18.87
C THR A 133 -9.94 6.06 -20.14
N ALA A 134 -9.21 7.02 -20.71
CA ALA A 134 -8.48 6.83 -21.96
C ALA A 134 -7.16 7.60 -21.97
N ALA A 135 -6.12 6.98 -22.52
CA ALA A 135 -4.85 7.60 -22.89
C ALA A 135 -4.37 6.98 -24.20
N VAL A 136 -4.34 7.77 -25.27
CA VAL A 136 -3.79 7.36 -26.56
C VAL A 136 -2.35 7.79 -26.62
N PHE A 137 -1.43 6.84 -26.58
CA PHE A 137 0.00 7.11 -26.63
C PHE A 137 0.43 7.46 -28.06
N PRO A 138 1.11 8.61 -28.28
CA PRO A 138 1.61 8.98 -29.59
C PRO A 138 2.79 8.07 -29.99
N THR A 139 3.01 7.93 -31.29
CA THR A 139 4.12 7.11 -31.83
C THR A 139 5.50 7.68 -31.49
N THR A 140 5.59 8.94 -31.07
CA THR A 140 6.81 9.61 -30.61
C THR A 140 7.21 9.22 -29.19
N LEU A 141 6.30 8.56 -28.42
CA LEU A 141 6.53 8.23 -27.02
C LEU A 141 7.64 7.17 -26.89
N LYS A 142 8.61 7.45 -26.02
CA LYS A 142 9.76 6.58 -25.72
C LYS A 142 9.74 6.06 -24.30
N LYS A 143 9.21 6.87 -23.35
CA LYS A 143 9.26 6.56 -21.93
C LYS A 143 7.92 6.77 -21.23
N ILE A 144 7.53 5.78 -20.42
CA ILE A 144 6.42 5.85 -19.44
C ILE A 144 7.03 5.64 -18.06
N GLY A 145 6.91 6.64 -17.19
CA GLY A 145 7.54 6.66 -15.87
C GLY A 145 6.92 5.67 -14.87
N ARG A 146 7.59 5.53 -13.74
CA ARG A 146 7.14 4.73 -12.60
C ARG A 146 5.75 5.20 -12.15
N THR A 147 4.82 4.28 -11.89
CA THR A 147 3.44 4.54 -11.45
C THR A 147 2.67 5.59 -12.27
N ALA A 148 3.11 5.89 -13.50
CA ALA A 148 2.61 7.01 -14.29
C ALA A 148 1.08 7.02 -14.47
N TYR A 149 0.44 5.86 -14.62
CA TYR A 149 -1.01 5.71 -14.76
C TYR A 149 -1.62 4.82 -13.66
N ALA A 150 -0.88 4.60 -12.56
CA ALA A 150 -1.38 3.76 -11.47
C ALA A 150 -2.68 4.30 -10.88
N GLY A 151 -3.67 3.42 -10.65
CA GLY A 151 -4.97 3.76 -10.06
C GLY A 151 -5.93 4.52 -10.99
N THR A 152 -5.61 4.69 -12.29
CA THR A 152 -6.54 5.28 -13.25
C THR A 152 -7.63 4.27 -13.67
N ARG A 153 -8.62 4.74 -14.45
CA ARG A 153 -9.70 3.90 -15.01
C ARG A 153 -9.50 3.60 -16.49
N LEU A 154 -8.27 3.59 -16.99
CA LEU A 154 -8.00 3.26 -18.40
C LEU A 154 -8.69 1.96 -18.79
N THR A 155 -9.44 2.00 -19.89
CA THR A 155 -10.14 0.85 -20.46
C THR A 155 -9.27 0.08 -21.46
N THR A 156 -8.29 0.76 -22.05
CA THR A 156 -7.32 0.19 -22.98
C THR A 156 -5.92 0.73 -22.71
N VAL A 157 -4.91 -0.11 -22.92
CA VAL A 157 -3.50 0.26 -22.96
C VAL A 157 -2.92 -0.27 -24.27
N SER A 158 -2.44 0.61 -25.14
CA SER A 158 -1.78 0.25 -26.40
C SER A 158 -0.40 0.87 -26.44
N ILE A 159 0.64 0.07 -26.25
CA ILE A 159 2.04 0.52 -26.16
C ILE A 159 2.64 0.62 -27.56
N PRO A 160 3.08 1.80 -28.02
CA PRO A 160 3.67 2.00 -29.35
C PRO A 160 5.01 1.27 -29.54
N ALA A 161 5.40 1.15 -30.81
CA ALA A 161 6.66 0.52 -31.21
C ALA A 161 7.90 1.19 -30.61
N ASN A 162 7.88 2.52 -30.49
CA ASN A 162 9.03 3.32 -30.05
C ASN A 162 9.21 3.43 -28.54
N VAL A 163 8.31 2.84 -27.73
CA VAL A 163 8.48 2.83 -26.28
C VAL A 163 9.64 1.92 -25.90
N GLU A 164 10.65 2.48 -25.26
CA GLU A 164 11.89 1.83 -24.85
C GLU A 164 11.95 1.59 -23.35
N GLU A 165 11.21 2.39 -22.54
CA GLU A 165 11.20 2.33 -21.07
C GLU A 165 9.77 2.39 -20.53
N ILE A 166 9.45 1.46 -19.62
CA ILE A 166 8.24 1.45 -18.80
C ILE A 166 8.65 1.21 -17.35
N GLY A 167 8.37 2.21 -16.51
CA GLY A 167 8.71 2.16 -15.08
C GLY A 167 7.84 1.19 -14.29
N GLU A 168 8.33 0.78 -13.14
CA GLU A 168 7.66 -0.13 -12.22
C GLU A 168 6.28 0.42 -11.81
N GLY A 169 5.28 -0.46 -11.81
CA GLY A 169 3.91 -0.09 -11.45
C GLY A 169 3.24 0.94 -12.37
N ALA A 170 3.81 1.25 -13.56
CA ALA A 170 3.27 2.27 -14.47
C ALA A 170 1.76 2.11 -14.73
N PHE A 171 1.26 0.88 -14.71
CA PHE A 171 -0.13 0.50 -14.95
C PHE A 171 -0.75 -0.29 -13.79
N ALA A 172 -0.25 -0.14 -12.58
CA ALA A 172 -0.80 -0.82 -11.40
C ALA A 172 -2.24 -0.36 -11.11
N HIS A 173 -3.05 -1.25 -10.54
CA HIS A 173 -4.43 -0.95 -10.11
C HIS A 173 -5.40 -0.47 -11.21
N LEU A 174 -5.21 -0.84 -12.48
CA LEU A 174 -6.14 -0.52 -13.57
C LEU A 174 -7.42 -1.37 -13.48
N SER A 175 -8.37 -0.96 -12.64
CA SER A 175 -9.57 -1.74 -12.29
C SER A 175 -10.60 -1.87 -13.42
N LYS A 176 -10.50 -1.10 -14.50
CA LYS A 176 -11.44 -1.08 -15.63
C LYS A 176 -10.82 -1.53 -16.96
N LEU A 177 -9.58 -1.99 -16.94
CA LEU A 177 -8.89 -2.38 -18.15
C LEU A 177 -9.58 -3.56 -18.86
N GLY A 178 -9.95 -3.36 -20.11
CA GLY A 178 -10.55 -4.38 -20.99
C GLY A 178 -9.54 -5.00 -21.94
N SER A 179 -8.48 -4.27 -22.32
CA SER A 179 -7.42 -4.79 -23.20
C SER A 179 -6.08 -4.09 -22.98
N ALA A 180 -5.00 -4.85 -23.15
CA ALA A 180 -3.64 -4.33 -23.20
C ALA A 180 -2.92 -4.96 -24.40
N THR A 181 -2.22 -4.14 -25.18
CA THR A 181 -1.46 -4.56 -26.36
C THR A 181 -0.13 -3.84 -26.44
N VAL A 182 0.80 -4.45 -27.17
CA VAL A 182 2.08 -3.83 -27.56
C VAL A 182 2.19 -3.96 -29.06
N ASP A 183 2.63 -2.89 -29.74
CA ASP A 183 2.87 -2.88 -31.17
C ASP A 183 3.85 -4.00 -31.56
N ALA A 184 3.56 -4.73 -32.64
CA ALA A 184 4.36 -5.88 -33.08
C ALA A 184 5.82 -5.52 -33.44
N ALA A 185 6.10 -4.27 -33.74
CA ALA A 185 7.45 -3.77 -34.01
C ALA A 185 8.23 -3.40 -32.73
N ASN A 186 7.58 -3.39 -31.55
CA ASN A 186 8.29 -3.16 -30.30
C ASN A 186 9.16 -4.37 -29.93
N THR A 187 10.46 -4.14 -29.73
CA THR A 187 11.43 -5.20 -29.43
C THR A 187 11.77 -5.33 -27.93
N THR A 188 11.21 -4.44 -27.10
CA THR A 188 11.52 -4.38 -25.66
C THR A 188 10.41 -4.99 -24.82
N PHE A 189 9.16 -4.77 -25.23
CA PHE A 189 8.00 -5.22 -24.48
C PHE A 189 7.10 -6.15 -25.27
N LYS A 190 6.35 -6.98 -24.57
CA LYS A 190 5.22 -7.76 -25.11
C LYS A 190 4.11 -7.88 -24.08
N VAL A 191 2.89 -8.02 -24.54
CA VAL A 191 1.77 -8.51 -23.71
C VAL A 191 1.44 -9.93 -24.14
N ASP A 192 1.41 -10.84 -23.19
CA ASP A 192 1.07 -12.23 -23.38
C ASP A 192 0.05 -12.64 -22.32
N ASN A 193 -1.15 -13.06 -22.75
CA ASN A 193 -2.26 -13.47 -21.88
C ASN A 193 -2.51 -12.48 -20.70
N GLY A 194 -2.54 -11.18 -21.00
CA GLY A 194 -2.76 -10.14 -19.98
C GLY A 194 -1.56 -9.84 -19.08
N ILE A 195 -0.37 -10.28 -19.45
CA ILE A 195 0.88 -10.05 -18.73
C ILE A 195 1.80 -9.18 -19.57
N LEU A 196 2.18 -8.00 -19.06
CA LEU A 196 3.19 -7.13 -19.67
C LEU A 196 4.59 -7.58 -19.23
N ILE A 197 5.44 -7.87 -20.19
CA ILE A 197 6.79 -8.41 -19.99
C ILE A 197 7.81 -7.48 -20.66
N ASN A 198 8.86 -7.12 -19.94
CA ASN A 198 10.10 -6.64 -20.52
C ASN A 198 10.92 -7.86 -20.96
N VAL A 199 11.02 -8.08 -22.27
CA VAL A 199 11.67 -9.28 -22.82
C VAL A 199 13.19 -9.20 -22.77
N LYS A 200 13.77 -7.98 -22.71
CA LYS A 200 15.23 -7.80 -22.59
C LYS A 200 15.73 -8.12 -21.19
N GLU A 201 14.91 -7.79 -20.17
CA GLU A 201 15.25 -8.03 -18.77
C GLU A 201 14.69 -9.34 -18.22
N ASN A 202 13.89 -10.07 -19.00
CA ASN A 202 13.13 -11.23 -18.53
C ASN A 202 12.30 -10.89 -17.26
N LYS A 203 11.64 -9.75 -17.27
CA LYS A 203 10.92 -9.20 -16.14
C LYS A 203 9.43 -9.08 -16.41
N LEU A 204 8.62 -9.57 -15.48
CA LEU A 204 7.18 -9.33 -15.47
C LEU A 204 6.95 -7.95 -14.85
N LEU A 205 6.45 -7.00 -15.66
CA LEU A 205 6.18 -5.62 -15.22
C LEU A 205 4.77 -5.46 -14.67
N GLN A 206 3.76 -6.10 -15.30
CA GLN A 206 2.38 -6.00 -14.86
C GLN A 206 1.56 -7.22 -15.27
N CYS A 207 0.83 -7.79 -14.33
CA CYS A 207 -0.31 -8.67 -14.61
C CYS A 207 -1.58 -7.84 -14.56
N PHE A 208 -2.28 -7.72 -15.68
CA PHE A 208 -3.49 -6.94 -15.78
C PHE A 208 -4.73 -7.71 -15.29
N ILE A 209 -5.77 -6.97 -14.91
CA ILE A 209 -7.08 -7.54 -14.51
C ILE A 209 -7.73 -8.40 -15.61
N THR A 210 -7.28 -8.30 -16.84
CA THR A 210 -7.71 -9.14 -17.98
C THR A 210 -7.28 -10.60 -17.84
N HIS A 211 -6.20 -10.88 -17.09
CA HIS A 211 -5.80 -12.22 -16.71
C HIS A 211 -6.72 -12.77 -15.62
N THR A 212 -7.19 -14.01 -15.75
CA THR A 212 -8.17 -14.61 -14.83
C THR A 212 -7.74 -16.01 -14.39
N GLY A 213 -8.04 -16.34 -13.14
CA GLY A 213 -7.77 -17.66 -12.59
C GLY A 213 -6.33 -17.83 -12.11
N GLU A 214 -5.70 -18.94 -12.47
CA GLU A 214 -4.32 -19.24 -12.09
C GLU A 214 -3.33 -18.46 -12.96
N LEU A 215 -2.39 -17.76 -12.32
CA LEU A 215 -1.22 -17.17 -12.98
C LEU A 215 -0.05 -18.15 -12.91
N ASN A 216 0.30 -18.74 -14.04
CA ASN A 216 1.58 -19.43 -14.21
C ASN A 216 2.59 -18.39 -14.72
N VAL A 217 3.46 -17.87 -13.84
CA VAL A 217 4.54 -16.97 -14.27
C VAL A 217 5.39 -17.69 -15.32
N PRO A 218 5.60 -17.11 -16.53
CA PRO A 218 6.28 -17.80 -17.60
C PRO A 218 7.69 -18.26 -17.22
N THR A 219 8.06 -19.47 -17.62
CA THR A 219 9.44 -19.98 -17.47
C THR A 219 10.39 -19.07 -18.23
N GLY A 220 11.52 -18.71 -17.59
CA GLY A 220 12.46 -17.72 -18.13
C GLY A 220 12.30 -16.31 -17.54
N ILE A 221 11.16 -15.97 -16.94
CA ILE A 221 11.05 -14.76 -16.13
C ILE A 221 11.98 -14.90 -14.93
N THR A 222 12.85 -13.91 -14.72
CA THR A 222 13.83 -13.88 -13.63
C THR A 222 13.46 -12.89 -12.54
N ALA A 223 12.55 -11.95 -12.83
CA ALA A 223 12.11 -10.93 -11.89
C ALA A 223 10.60 -10.67 -12.00
N LEU A 224 9.93 -10.54 -10.86
CA LEU A 224 8.66 -9.85 -10.72
C LEU A 224 8.97 -8.40 -10.30
N GLY A 225 8.46 -7.42 -11.06
CA GLY A 225 8.68 -6.01 -10.76
C GLY A 225 7.91 -5.52 -9.54
N ASP A 226 8.22 -4.31 -9.05
CA ASP A 226 7.41 -3.64 -8.04
C ASP A 226 5.99 -3.46 -8.57
N TYR A 227 4.98 -3.70 -7.73
CA TYR A 227 3.56 -3.64 -8.09
C TYR A 227 3.14 -4.56 -9.24
N SER A 228 3.97 -5.54 -9.62
CA SER A 228 3.77 -6.31 -10.86
C SER A 228 2.46 -7.09 -10.95
N LEU A 229 1.88 -7.49 -9.84
CA LEU A 229 0.55 -8.12 -9.77
C LEU A 229 -0.49 -7.19 -9.11
N ALA A 230 -0.10 -5.95 -8.77
CA ALA A 230 -0.96 -5.05 -8.03
C ALA A 230 -2.26 -4.75 -8.78
N GLY A 231 -3.39 -5.03 -8.14
CA GLY A 231 -4.72 -4.86 -8.71
C GLY A 231 -5.18 -5.98 -9.65
N ALA A 232 -4.45 -7.09 -9.76
CA ALA A 232 -4.86 -8.27 -10.53
C ALA A 232 -5.95 -9.07 -9.78
N LYS A 233 -7.10 -8.44 -9.57
CA LYS A 233 -8.21 -8.91 -8.72
C LYS A 233 -8.86 -10.23 -9.16
N ARG A 234 -8.60 -10.70 -10.39
CA ARG A 234 -9.19 -11.93 -10.93
C ARG A 234 -8.30 -13.15 -10.78
N LEU A 235 -7.09 -12.98 -10.22
CA LEU A 235 -6.21 -14.10 -9.89
C LEU A 235 -6.77 -14.89 -8.72
N THR A 236 -6.70 -16.22 -8.81
CA THR A 236 -7.10 -17.15 -7.73
C THR A 236 -5.91 -17.90 -7.14
N SER A 237 -4.85 -18.10 -7.91
CA SER A 237 -3.59 -18.69 -7.47
C SER A 237 -2.43 -18.22 -8.33
N ILE A 238 -1.21 -18.35 -7.80
CA ILE A 238 0.02 -17.90 -8.47
C ILE A 238 1.05 -19.03 -8.38
N ARG A 239 1.66 -19.38 -9.54
CA ARG A 239 2.80 -20.31 -9.60
C ARG A 239 4.06 -19.58 -10.02
N ILE A 240 5.08 -19.62 -9.17
CA ILE A 240 6.38 -18.98 -9.36
C ILE A 240 7.39 -20.05 -9.81
N PRO A 241 7.98 -19.94 -11.01
CA PRO A 241 8.93 -20.94 -11.53
C PRO A 241 10.30 -20.84 -10.85
N ALA A 242 11.13 -21.86 -11.10
CA ALA A 242 12.51 -21.92 -10.61
C ALA A 242 13.39 -20.75 -11.07
N SER A 243 13.04 -20.10 -12.20
CA SER A 243 13.82 -19.01 -12.79
C SER A 243 13.73 -17.68 -12.04
N VAL A 244 12.67 -17.44 -11.25
CA VAL A 244 12.48 -16.17 -10.52
C VAL A 244 13.49 -16.04 -9.40
N LYS A 245 14.27 -14.94 -9.45
CA LYS A 245 15.33 -14.60 -8.51
C LYS A 245 14.98 -13.41 -7.62
N THR A 246 14.15 -12.49 -8.14
CA THR A 246 13.74 -11.27 -7.41
C THR A 246 12.24 -11.06 -7.51
N ILE A 247 11.67 -10.55 -6.42
CA ILE A 247 10.28 -10.13 -6.30
C ILE A 247 10.32 -8.71 -5.74
N GLY A 248 9.72 -7.77 -6.46
CA GLY A 248 9.70 -6.36 -6.10
C GLY A 248 8.75 -6.04 -4.95
N GLU A 249 8.81 -4.79 -4.49
CA GLU A 249 7.94 -4.29 -3.43
C GLU A 249 6.48 -4.24 -3.88
N ASP A 250 5.56 -4.52 -2.96
CA ASP A 250 4.10 -4.51 -3.20
C ASP A 250 3.65 -5.31 -4.44
N ALA A 251 4.49 -6.29 -4.87
CA ALA A 251 4.21 -7.09 -6.05
C ALA A 251 2.83 -7.77 -6.01
N PHE A 252 2.32 -8.09 -4.84
CA PHE A 252 1.05 -8.80 -4.62
C PHE A 252 -0.09 -7.90 -4.10
N ALA A 253 0.09 -6.59 -4.03
CA ALA A 253 -0.91 -5.67 -3.50
C ALA A 253 -2.25 -5.78 -4.24
N ALA A 254 -3.37 -5.72 -3.53
CA ALA A 254 -4.73 -5.79 -4.09
C ALA A 254 -5.01 -7.03 -4.96
N THR A 255 -4.42 -8.17 -4.62
CA THR A 255 -4.72 -9.48 -5.24
C THR A 255 -5.82 -10.22 -4.47
N TYR A 256 -6.98 -9.59 -4.29
CA TYR A 256 -8.03 -9.95 -3.32
C TYR A 256 -8.59 -11.38 -3.39
N ASN A 257 -8.38 -12.12 -4.47
CA ASN A 257 -8.93 -13.46 -4.63
C ASN A 257 -7.88 -14.57 -4.63
N VAL A 258 -6.60 -14.24 -4.38
CA VAL A 258 -5.53 -15.24 -4.33
C VAL A 258 -5.66 -16.09 -3.08
N GLU A 259 -5.84 -17.40 -3.26
CA GLU A 259 -5.95 -18.40 -2.19
C GLU A 259 -4.60 -19.08 -1.88
N SER A 260 -3.69 -19.16 -2.86
CA SER A 260 -2.36 -19.77 -2.69
C SER A 260 -1.30 -19.20 -3.64
N ILE A 261 -0.07 -19.20 -3.17
CA ILE A 261 1.13 -18.92 -3.97
C ILE A 261 2.02 -20.16 -3.88
N GLU A 262 2.26 -20.80 -5.02
CA GLU A 262 3.09 -21.99 -5.11
C GLU A 262 4.43 -21.65 -5.77
N VAL A 263 5.53 -22.14 -5.20
CA VAL A 263 6.88 -21.93 -5.72
C VAL A 263 7.45 -23.28 -6.15
N ASP A 264 8.02 -23.32 -7.35
CA ASP A 264 8.71 -24.50 -7.87
C ASP A 264 9.81 -24.97 -6.88
N ALA A 265 9.85 -26.26 -6.58
CA ALA A 265 10.80 -26.82 -5.61
C ALA A 265 12.28 -26.57 -5.98
N ALA A 266 12.58 -26.44 -7.28
CA ALA A 266 13.91 -26.11 -7.80
C ALA A 266 14.26 -24.61 -7.69
N ASN A 267 13.34 -23.75 -7.23
CA ASN A 267 13.67 -22.35 -7.01
C ASN A 267 14.65 -22.22 -5.82
N ASN A 268 15.77 -21.51 -6.05
CA ASN A 268 16.83 -21.36 -5.07
C ASN A 268 16.70 -20.11 -4.19
N HIS A 269 15.73 -19.23 -4.48
CA HIS A 269 15.55 -17.94 -3.79
C HIS A 269 14.32 -17.91 -2.90
N TYR A 270 13.27 -18.63 -3.31
CA TYR A 270 11.95 -18.62 -2.67
C TYR A 270 11.44 -20.02 -2.41
N CYS A 271 10.49 -20.14 -1.51
CA CYS A 271 9.69 -21.34 -1.28
C CYS A 271 8.28 -20.95 -0.84
N SER A 272 7.33 -21.86 -0.97
CA SER A 272 6.02 -21.75 -0.35
C SER A 272 5.80 -22.85 0.68
N VAL A 273 5.05 -22.52 1.74
CA VAL A 273 4.59 -23.47 2.74
C VAL A 273 3.10 -23.25 2.90
N ASP A 274 2.32 -24.26 2.59
CA ASP A 274 0.86 -24.17 2.64
C ASP A 274 0.33 -22.94 1.88
N GLY A 275 0.87 -22.69 0.69
CA GLY A 275 0.49 -21.58 -0.18
C GLY A 275 0.94 -20.18 0.28
N VAL A 276 1.68 -20.05 1.39
CA VAL A 276 2.28 -18.79 1.86
C VAL A 276 3.69 -18.66 1.33
N LEU A 277 4.05 -17.48 0.83
CA LEU A 277 5.34 -17.19 0.19
C LEU A 277 6.40 -16.74 1.19
N PHE A 278 7.57 -17.34 1.11
CA PHE A 278 8.76 -17.03 1.90
C PHE A 278 10.01 -16.91 1.03
N ASN A 279 11.07 -16.30 1.56
CA ASN A 279 12.40 -16.53 1.05
C ASN A 279 12.83 -18.00 1.31
N LYS A 280 13.89 -18.47 0.63
CA LYS A 280 14.27 -19.90 0.64
C LYS A 280 14.53 -20.49 2.01
N ASN A 281 15.16 -19.74 2.91
CA ASN A 281 15.46 -20.19 4.29
C ASN A 281 14.34 -19.92 5.30
N LYS A 282 13.19 -19.39 4.84
CA LYS A 282 12.00 -19.06 5.65
C LYS A 282 12.27 -18.06 6.79
N SER A 283 13.27 -17.20 6.64
CA SER A 283 13.54 -16.13 7.60
C SER A 283 12.70 -14.87 7.32
N LEU A 284 12.20 -14.71 6.08
CA LEU A 284 11.33 -13.64 5.64
C LEU A 284 10.01 -14.21 5.13
N LEU A 285 8.88 -13.81 5.73
CA LEU A 285 7.55 -14.03 5.18
C LEU A 285 7.27 -12.89 4.20
N ILE A 286 7.08 -13.22 2.92
CA ILE A 286 6.93 -12.22 1.85
C ILE A 286 5.46 -11.89 1.61
N CYS A 287 4.59 -12.90 1.48
CA CYS A 287 3.17 -12.67 1.21
C CYS A 287 2.30 -13.81 1.76
N TYR A 288 1.34 -13.45 2.58
CA TYR A 288 0.21 -14.29 2.94
C TYR A 288 -0.94 -14.01 1.96
N PRO A 289 -1.47 -15.03 1.24
CA PRO A 289 -2.52 -14.81 0.26
C PRO A 289 -3.80 -14.24 0.88
N THR A 290 -4.32 -13.17 0.28
CA THR A 290 -5.45 -12.40 0.83
C THR A 290 -6.72 -13.21 1.05
N SER A 291 -6.99 -14.22 0.20
CA SER A 291 -8.16 -15.12 0.27
C SER A 291 -7.84 -16.51 0.79
N LYS A 292 -6.67 -16.73 1.38
CA LYS A 292 -6.33 -18.01 2.00
C LYS A 292 -7.34 -18.36 3.11
N LYS A 293 -7.84 -19.59 3.08
CA LYS A 293 -8.84 -20.08 4.04
C LYS A 293 -8.24 -20.30 5.43
N GLY A 294 -8.98 -19.98 6.46
CA GLY A 294 -8.63 -20.21 7.86
C GLY A 294 -8.89 -18.98 8.73
N ALA A 295 -9.32 -19.20 9.96
CA ALA A 295 -9.60 -18.12 10.92
C ALA A 295 -8.35 -17.69 11.69
N ALA A 296 -7.31 -18.51 11.71
CA ALA A 296 -6.06 -18.24 12.41
C ALA A 296 -4.85 -18.70 11.58
N TYR A 297 -3.74 -18.00 11.76
CA TYR A 297 -2.45 -18.37 11.15
C TYR A 297 -1.33 -18.25 12.19
N VAL A 298 -0.48 -19.28 12.25
CA VAL A 298 0.73 -19.28 13.08
C VAL A 298 1.93 -19.09 12.15
N VAL A 299 2.61 -17.97 12.30
CA VAL A 299 3.83 -17.69 11.55
C VAL A 299 4.95 -18.62 12.03
N PRO A 300 5.68 -19.30 11.13
CA PRO A 300 6.76 -20.22 11.49
C PRO A 300 7.84 -19.57 12.37
N THR A 301 8.37 -20.32 13.31
CA THR A 301 9.39 -19.84 14.26
C THR A 301 10.73 -19.45 13.63
N THR A 302 10.96 -19.86 12.38
CA THR A 302 12.13 -19.48 11.60
C THR A 302 12.07 -18.03 11.10
N VAL A 303 10.86 -17.43 11.02
CA VAL A 303 10.65 -16.08 10.50
C VAL A 303 11.24 -15.05 11.46
N LYS A 304 12.07 -14.16 10.91
CA LYS A 304 12.71 -13.03 11.59
C LYS A 304 12.15 -11.71 11.14
N GLU A 305 11.58 -11.66 9.93
CA GLU A 305 11.05 -10.45 9.32
C GLU A 305 9.75 -10.74 8.56
N LEU A 306 8.83 -9.79 8.63
CA LEU A 306 7.70 -9.68 7.71
C LEU A 306 8.05 -8.63 6.65
N ALA A 307 7.83 -8.96 5.38
CA ALA A 307 8.05 -8.02 4.28
C ALA A 307 7.01 -6.87 4.29
N THR A 308 7.26 -5.84 3.49
CA THR A 308 6.28 -4.80 3.15
C THR A 308 5.01 -5.47 2.63
N GLY A 309 3.84 -5.11 3.17
CA GLY A 309 2.56 -5.65 2.75
C GLY A 309 2.31 -7.14 3.04
N ALA A 310 3.10 -7.80 3.89
CA ALA A 310 3.08 -9.26 4.07
C ALA A 310 1.70 -9.88 4.38
N PHE A 311 0.85 -9.18 5.11
CA PHE A 311 -0.55 -9.55 5.43
C PHE A 311 -1.54 -8.46 5.00
N GLN A 312 -1.14 -7.60 4.06
CA GLN A 312 -1.99 -6.53 3.58
C GLN A 312 -3.31 -7.08 3.04
N GLU A 313 -4.44 -6.42 3.41
CA GLU A 313 -5.78 -6.76 2.94
C GLU A 313 -6.30 -8.16 3.35
N CYS A 314 -5.61 -8.84 4.25
CA CYS A 314 -6.03 -10.15 4.73
C CYS A 314 -7.17 -10.05 5.77
N GLY A 315 -8.04 -11.06 5.83
CA GLY A 315 -9.09 -11.14 6.84
C GLY A 315 -10.34 -10.29 6.58
N GLY A 316 -10.40 -9.52 5.49
CA GLY A 316 -11.61 -8.81 5.05
C GLY A 316 -12.16 -7.80 6.06
N GLY A 317 -11.31 -6.94 6.63
CA GLY A 317 -11.67 -5.95 7.64
C GLY A 317 -12.72 -4.92 7.21
N ASN A 318 -13.12 -4.03 8.13
CA ASN A 318 -14.09 -2.97 7.88
C ASN A 318 -13.69 -2.08 6.71
N ALA A 319 -12.41 -1.79 6.55
CA ALA A 319 -11.87 -1.04 5.43
C ALA A 319 -12.04 -1.76 4.09
N TYR A 320 -11.87 -3.10 4.06
CA TYR A 320 -12.16 -3.90 2.87
C TYR A 320 -13.63 -3.80 2.46
N GLN A 321 -14.56 -3.69 3.41
CA GLN A 321 -15.99 -3.50 3.15
C GLN A 321 -16.28 -2.17 2.45
N LEU A 322 -15.42 -1.15 2.63
CA LEU A 322 -15.55 0.17 1.99
C LEU A 322 -15.07 0.16 0.53
N ILE A 323 -14.03 -0.64 0.22
CA ILE A 323 -13.38 -0.67 -1.10
C ILE A 323 -13.85 -1.83 -1.99
N ALA A 324 -14.39 -2.90 -1.41
CA ALA A 324 -14.88 -4.05 -2.17
C ALA A 324 -16.29 -3.81 -2.73
N ASP A 325 -16.50 -4.20 -3.99
CA ASP A 325 -17.83 -4.25 -4.59
C ASP A 325 -18.76 -5.16 -3.75
N LYS A 326 -19.99 -4.73 -3.51
CA LYS A 326 -20.99 -5.45 -2.67
C LYS A 326 -21.18 -6.92 -3.04
N LYS A 327 -20.80 -7.33 -4.25
CA LYS A 327 -20.85 -8.71 -4.76
C LYS A 327 -19.63 -9.57 -4.35
N GLU A 328 -18.53 -8.96 -3.92
CA GLU A 328 -17.27 -9.64 -3.60
C GLU A 328 -17.08 -9.89 -2.10
N LYS A 329 -18.10 -9.65 -1.28
CA LYS A 329 -18.08 -9.92 0.16
C LYS A 329 -17.96 -11.41 0.47
N LYS A 330 -16.87 -12.03 -0.01
CA LYS A 330 -16.44 -13.34 0.47
C LYS A 330 -16.08 -13.20 1.94
N LYS A 331 -16.54 -14.14 2.72
CA LYS A 331 -16.18 -14.30 4.13
C LYS A 331 -14.69 -14.65 4.23
N ILE A 332 -13.81 -13.65 4.09
CA ILE A 332 -12.39 -13.79 4.40
C ILE A 332 -12.33 -13.88 5.91
N SER A 333 -11.70 -14.92 6.44
CA SER A 333 -11.95 -15.36 7.81
C SER A 333 -10.75 -15.20 8.76
N LEU A 334 -9.59 -14.71 8.28
CA LEU A 334 -8.41 -14.56 9.12
C LEU A 334 -8.66 -13.49 10.19
N LYS A 335 -8.74 -13.90 11.45
CA LYS A 335 -8.98 -13.02 12.59
C LYS A 335 -7.84 -13.01 13.58
N LYS A 336 -7.01 -14.05 13.58
CA LYS A 336 -5.91 -14.21 14.52
C LYS A 336 -4.61 -14.54 13.80
N ILE A 337 -3.55 -13.81 14.17
CA ILE A 337 -2.18 -14.11 13.75
C ILE A 337 -1.32 -14.29 15.00
N THR A 338 -0.59 -15.40 15.04
CA THR A 338 0.41 -15.65 16.08
C THR A 338 1.79 -15.42 15.49
N LEU A 339 2.47 -14.37 15.94
CA LEU A 339 3.84 -14.03 15.56
C LEU A 339 4.83 -14.77 16.45
N PRO A 340 5.97 -15.27 15.91
CA PRO A 340 6.93 -16.04 16.68
C PRO A 340 7.82 -15.15 17.55
N GLU A 341 8.17 -15.63 18.74
CA GLU A 341 9.30 -15.07 19.48
C GLU A 341 10.58 -15.24 18.64
N GLY A 342 11.34 -14.14 18.52
CA GLY A 342 12.49 -14.05 17.61
C GLY A 342 12.20 -13.33 16.28
N LEU A 343 10.96 -12.87 16.04
CA LEU A 343 10.66 -11.87 15.03
C LEU A 343 11.31 -10.54 15.44
N ILE A 344 12.01 -9.88 14.51
CA ILE A 344 12.79 -8.65 14.78
C ILE A 344 12.16 -7.44 14.10
N LYS A 345 11.60 -7.65 12.89
CA LYS A 345 11.09 -6.57 12.04
C LYS A 345 9.72 -6.90 11.48
N ILE A 346 8.85 -5.90 11.50
CA ILE A 346 7.56 -5.89 10.81
C ILE A 346 7.64 -4.79 9.76
N GLY A 347 7.51 -5.18 8.48
CA GLY A 347 7.65 -4.27 7.34
C GLY A 347 6.55 -3.21 7.25
N SER A 348 6.79 -2.18 6.44
CA SER A 348 5.79 -1.15 6.15
C SER A 348 4.51 -1.78 5.61
N SER A 349 3.36 -1.23 5.97
CA SER A 349 2.05 -1.71 5.51
C SER A 349 1.76 -3.20 5.75
N ALA A 350 2.53 -3.88 6.61
CA ALA A 350 2.44 -5.34 6.77
C ALA A 350 1.03 -5.83 7.16
N PHE A 351 0.26 -5.05 7.89
CA PHE A 351 -1.12 -5.34 8.31
C PHE A 351 -2.11 -4.26 7.84
N THR A 352 -1.76 -3.49 6.81
CA THR A 352 -2.64 -2.46 6.25
C THR A 352 -3.92 -3.10 5.69
N PHE A 353 -5.08 -2.48 5.96
CA PHE A 353 -6.41 -2.97 5.56
C PHE A 353 -6.72 -4.41 6.03
N THR A 354 -6.11 -4.87 7.12
CA THR A 354 -6.35 -6.22 7.63
C THR A 354 -7.61 -6.28 8.53
N GLY A 355 -8.35 -7.38 8.41
CA GLY A 355 -9.47 -7.70 9.31
C GLY A 355 -9.04 -8.48 10.55
N VAL A 356 -7.75 -8.55 10.84
CA VAL A 356 -7.20 -9.22 12.02
C VAL A 356 -7.47 -8.37 13.26
N THR A 357 -8.09 -8.98 14.27
CA THR A 357 -8.43 -8.32 15.55
C THR A 357 -7.53 -8.80 16.70
N ASP A 358 -6.99 -10.01 16.57
CA ASP A 358 -6.16 -10.66 17.61
C ASP A 358 -4.72 -10.86 17.09
N ILE A 359 -3.83 -9.95 17.47
CA ILE A 359 -2.40 -10.02 17.20
C ILE A 359 -1.60 -9.57 18.40
N ASN A 360 -0.55 -10.31 18.74
CA ASN A 360 0.40 -9.94 19.78
C ASN A 360 1.78 -9.71 19.17
N ILE A 361 2.36 -8.53 19.38
CA ILE A 361 3.71 -8.21 18.89
C ILE A 361 4.73 -8.85 19.84
N PRO A 362 5.62 -9.75 19.36
CA PRO A 362 6.63 -10.41 20.18
C PRO A 362 7.60 -9.44 20.84
N THR A 363 8.11 -9.79 21.99
CA THR A 363 9.05 -8.97 22.78
C THR A 363 10.39 -8.74 22.09
N THR A 364 10.69 -9.50 21.05
CA THR A 364 11.92 -9.41 20.26
C THR A 364 11.85 -8.39 19.13
N VAL A 365 10.65 -7.86 18.78
CA VAL A 365 10.48 -6.86 17.72
C VAL A 365 11.17 -5.56 18.10
N ARG A 366 11.87 -4.95 17.14
CA ARG A 366 12.62 -3.68 17.28
C ARG A 366 12.20 -2.64 16.25
N GLU A 367 11.66 -3.09 15.10
CA GLU A 367 11.24 -2.24 14.00
C GLU A 367 9.81 -2.53 13.59
N ILE A 368 9.01 -1.46 13.46
CA ILE A 368 7.65 -1.46 12.92
C ILE A 368 7.63 -0.37 11.85
N GLY A 369 7.37 -0.75 10.60
CA GLY A 369 7.44 0.16 9.44
C GLY A 369 6.23 1.10 9.33
N ASP A 370 6.37 2.07 8.40
CA ASP A 370 5.32 3.05 8.07
C ASP A 370 3.99 2.37 7.76
N GLY A 371 2.89 2.94 8.25
CA GLY A 371 1.54 2.46 7.95
C GLY A 371 1.28 1.01 8.33
N CYS A 372 2.09 0.41 9.22
CA CYS A 372 2.06 -1.04 9.47
C CYS A 372 0.65 -1.57 9.77
N PHE A 373 -0.15 -0.85 10.53
CA PHE A 373 -1.53 -1.19 10.91
C PHE A 373 -2.57 -0.23 10.33
N TYR A 374 -2.19 0.56 9.32
CA TYR A 374 -3.09 1.52 8.68
C TYR A 374 -4.41 0.87 8.26
N PHE A 375 -5.56 1.43 8.67
CA PHE A 375 -6.89 0.88 8.38
C PHE A 375 -7.09 -0.58 8.84
N SER A 376 -6.46 -1.02 9.94
CA SER A 376 -6.66 -2.36 10.47
C SER A 376 -7.81 -2.43 11.49
N ASP A 377 -8.37 -3.63 11.67
CA ASP A 377 -9.44 -3.90 12.65
C ASP A 377 -8.90 -4.25 14.05
N ILE A 378 -7.61 -4.00 14.35
CA ILE A 378 -7.05 -4.27 15.68
C ILE A 378 -7.80 -3.51 16.77
N GLU A 379 -8.08 -4.18 17.89
CA GLU A 379 -8.79 -3.62 19.03
C GLU A 379 -7.84 -3.15 20.15
N ASN A 380 -6.82 -3.96 20.42
CA ASN A 380 -5.85 -3.69 21.48
C ASN A 380 -4.45 -4.06 21.00
N ILE A 381 -3.46 -3.20 21.30
CA ILE A 381 -2.09 -3.50 20.91
C ILE A 381 -1.08 -2.96 21.93
N THR A 382 -0.05 -3.76 22.19
CA THR A 382 1.11 -3.37 23.00
C THR A 382 2.35 -3.43 22.14
N VAL A 383 3.03 -2.30 22.02
CA VAL A 383 4.33 -2.18 21.36
C VAL A 383 5.41 -2.60 22.36
N PRO A 384 6.30 -3.55 22.00
CA PRO A 384 7.27 -4.11 22.94
C PRO A 384 8.43 -3.16 23.23
N GLU A 385 9.08 -3.39 24.38
CA GLU A 385 10.31 -2.72 24.75
C GLU A 385 11.42 -2.94 23.70
N GLY A 386 12.16 -1.86 23.41
CA GLY A 386 13.21 -1.82 22.39
C GLY A 386 12.75 -1.24 21.06
N VAL A 387 11.44 -1.08 20.82
CA VAL A 387 10.94 -0.20 19.75
C VAL A 387 11.12 1.24 20.23
N THR A 388 11.79 2.05 19.41
CA THR A 388 12.14 3.45 19.76
C THR A 388 11.37 4.47 18.94
N ARG A 389 10.70 4.05 17.86
CA ARG A 389 9.98 4.90 16.92
C ARG A 389 8.66 4.26 16.51
N ILE A 390 7.63 5.08 16.40
CA ILE A 390 6.39 4.76 15.67
C ILE A 390 6.43 5.60 14.41
N GLU A 391 6.49 4.95 13.26
CA GLU A 391 6.61 5.61 11.98
C GLU A 391 5.27 6.17 11.49
N ASN A 392 5.30 6.95 10.39
CA ASN A 392 4.11 7.68 9.90
C ASN A 392 2.92 6.75 9.66
N GLY A 393 1.74 7.20 10.06
CA GLY A 393 0.46 6.52 9.84
C GLY A 393 0.35 5.11 10.41
N THR A 394 1.27 4.69 11.29
CA THR A 394 1.34 3.29 11.77
C THR A 394 0.01 2.79 12.32
N PHE A 395 -0.73 3.59 13.05
CA PHE A 395 -2.05 3.25 13.60
C PHE A 395 -3.17 4.12 13.04
N ALA A 396 -2.96 4.86 11.94
CA ALA A 396 -3.99 5.72 11.39
C ALA A 396 -5.20 4.92 10.89
N TYR A 397 -6.40 5.49 11.09
CA TYR A 397 -7.67 4.91 10.65
C TYR A 397 -7.98 3.52 11.26
N CYS A 398 -7.42 3.20 12.43
CA CYS A 398 -7.78 1.99 13.17
C CYS A 398 -9.06 2.23 13.97
N TYR A 399 -10.21 2.22 13.30
CA TYR A 399 -11.51 2.57 13.89
C TYR A 399 -11.98 1.69 15.03
N SER A 400 -11.36 0.52 15.22
CA SER A 400 -11.66 -0.43 16.29
C SER A 400 -10.65 -0.40 17.44
N LEU A 401 -9.57 0.38 17.33
CA LEU A 401 -8.49 0.42 18.31
C LEU A 401 -8.96 1.13 19.58
N GLU A 402 -9.16 0.39 20.67
CA GLU A 402 -9.61 0.88 21.96
C GLU A 402 -8.43 1.24 22.87
N THR A 403 -7.38 0.39 22.87
CA THR A 403 -6.22 0.56 23.75
C THR A 403 -4.90 0.40 23.00
N LEU A 404 -3.98 1.34 23.24
CA LEU A 404 -2.61 1.31 22.75
C LEU A 404 -1.62 1.53 23.90
N SER A 405 -0.63 0.60 24.01
CA SER A 405 0.46 0.74 24.98
C SER A 405 1.80 0.89 24.28
N LEU A 406 2.52 1.97 24.59
CA LEU A 406 3.85 2.29 24.08
C LEU A 406 4.94 2.05 25.12
N PRO A 407 6.13 1.55 24.74
CA PRO A 407 7.19 1.14 25.65
C PRO A 407 7.93 2.32 26.27
N SER A 408 8.76 2.02 27.28
CA SER A 408 9.63 3.01 27.92
C SER A 408 10.75 3.52 26.98
N THR A 409 11.04 2.77 25.94
CA THR A 409 12.09 3.08 24.95
C THR A 409 11.64 4.01 23.83
N ILE A 410 10.32 4.34 23.77
CA ILE A 410 9.80 5.18 22.68
C ILE A 410 10.34 6.62 22.79
N SER A 411 10.84 7.15 21.68
CA SER A 411 11.44 8.49 21.60
C SER A 411 10.85 9.37 20.50
N TYR A 412 10.16 8.77 19.52
CA TYR A 412 9.60 9.48 18.37
C TYR A 412 8.28 8.87 17.92
N ILE A 413 7.35 9.75 17.52
CA ILE A 413 6.06 9.41 16.93
C ILE A 413 5.86 10.28 15.68
N GLY A 414 5.67 9.63 14.54
CA GLY A 414 5.58 10.24 13.23
C GLY A 414 4.23 10.90 12.94
N SER A 415 4.11 11.39 11.70
CA SER A 415 2.95 12.05 11.14
C SER A 415 1.71 11.12 11.12
N SER A 416 0.55 11.69 11.46
CA SER A 416 -0.77 11.05 11.36
C SER A 416 -0.92 9.71 12.10
N VAL A 417 -0.08 9.40 13.08
CA VAL A 417 -0.07 8.09 13.77
C VAL A 417 -1.42 7.77 14.42
N PHE A 418 -2.08 8.77 15.03
CA PHE A 418 -3.34 8.59 15.76
C PHE A 418 -4.55 9.13 14.99
N CYS A 419 -4.39 9.47 13.71
CA CYS A 419 -5.44 10.03 12.89
C CYS A 419 -6.65 9.09 12.80
N MET A 420 -7.88 9.59 13.04
CA MET A 420 -9.14 8.86 12.87
C MET A 420 -9.26 7.56 13.69
N ASN A 421 -8.72 7.52 14.90
CA ASN A 421 -8.86 6.41 15.84
C ASN A 421 -10.03 6.66 16.82
N ASP A 422 -11.25 6.70 16.29
CA ASP A 422 -12.43 7.19 17.03
C ASP A 422 -12.85 6.30 18.22
N ALA A 423 -12.43 5.03 18.24
CA ALA A 423 -12.69 4.12 19.37
C ALA A 423 -11.65 4.21 20.50
N MET A 424 -10.51 4.90 20.29
CA MET A 424 -9.41 4.86 21.23
C MET A 424 -9.73 5.66 22.49
N THR A 425 -9.85 4.96 23.61
CA THR A 425 -10.12 5.55 24.93
C THR A 425 -8.91 5.56 25.83
N THR A 426 -7.92 4.72 25.56
CA THR A 426 -6.76 4.53 26.44
C THR A 426 -5.45 4.53 25.64
N LEU A 427 -4.58 5.48 25.94
CA LEU A 427 -3.19 5.52 25.47
C LEU A 427 -2.26 5.47 26.67
N SER A 428 -1.46 4.40 26.78
CA SER A 428 -0.47 4.23 27.85
C SER A 428 0.94 4.43 27.32
N ILE A 429 1.75 5.27 27.95
CA ILE A 429 3.13 5.52 27.53
C ILE A 429 4.08 5.35 28.71
N SER A 430 4.91 4.32 28.65
CA SER A 430 5.87 4.01 29.72
C SER A 430 7.14 4.86 29.68
N ALA A 431 7.31 5.75 28.69
CA ALA A 431 8.45 6.66 28.62
C ALA A 431 8.34 7.77 29.67
N PRO A 432 9.37 7.95 30.53
CA PRO A 432 9.36 8.99 31.54
C PRO A 432 9.54 10.41 30.96
N THR A 433 10.09 10.48 29.75
CA THR A 433 10.21 11.73 28.96
C THR A 433 9.27 11.63 27.76
N PRO A 434 8.43 12.63 27.52
CA PRO A 434 7.54 12.61 26.36
C PRO A 434 8.32 12.39 25.05
N PRO A 435 7.92 11.42 24.22
CA PRO A 435 8.51 11.27 22.89
C PRO A 435 8.24 12.51 22.05
N THR A 436 9.17 12.85 21.15
CA THR A 436 8.94 13.88 20.12
C THR A 436 7.84 13.40 19.19
N CYS A 437 6.89 14.27 18.87
CA CYS A 437 5.81 13.98 17.92
C CYS A 437 5.87 14.95 16.75
N ASP A 438 5.55 14.47 15.56
CA ASP A 438 5.23 15.36 14.45
C ASP A 438 3.95 16.16 14.78
N ALA A 439 3.85 17.39 14.26
CA ALA A 439 2.80 18.32 14.65
C ALA A 439 1.37 17.80 14.33
N ASP A 440 1.25 16.95 13.33
CA ASP A 440 0.02 16.35 12.82
C ASP A 440 -0.21 14.90 13.30
N ALA A 441 0.55 14.42 14.29
CA ALA A 441 0.41 13.05 14.82
C ALA A 441 -1.01 12.72 15.29
N PHE A 442 -1.76 13.73 15.77
CA PHE A 442 -3.14 13.64 16.24
C PHE A 442 -4.14 14.36 15.32
N ASP A 443 -3.79 14.69 14.09
CA ASP A 443 -4.70 15.38 13.18
C ASP A 443 -5.98 14.56 12.92
N ASN A 444 -7.13 15.28 12.86
CA ASN A 444 -8.45 14.66 12.73
C ASN A 444 -8.76 13.60 13.80
N TYR A 445 -8.12 13.72 14.98
CA TYR A 445 -8.42 12.90 16.13
C TYR A 445 -9.42 13.63 17.02
N SER A 446 -10.59 13.06 17.23
CA SER A 446 -11.64 13.63 18.10
C SER A 446 -12.33 12.52 18.89
N PRO A 447 -11.60 11.79 19.73
CA PRO A 447 -12.23 10.75 20.55
C PRO A 447 -13.15 11.42 21.58
N PRO A 448 -14.24 10.77 21.94
CA PRO A 448 -15.17 11.29 22.96
C PRO A 448 -14.52 11.41 24.35
N SER A 449 -13.51 10.60 24.65
CA SER A 449 -12.71 10.68 25.88
C SER A 449 -11.44 9.85 25.75
N LEU A 450 -10.28 10.46 25.54
CA LEU A 450 -8.99 9.79 25.64
C LEU A 450 -8.40 10.00 27.02
N THR A 451 -8.00 8.90 27.68
CA THR A 451 -7.14 8.97 28.87
C THR A 451 -5.72 8.61 28.48
N LEU A 452 -4.79 9.53 28.73
CA LEU A 452 -3.35 9.30 28.57
C LEU A 452 -2.76 8.86 29.93
N HIS A 453 -2.35 7.61 30.02
CA HIS A 453 -1.65 7.06 31.18
C HIS A 453 -0.14 7.22 31.00
N VAL A 454 0.53 7.85 31.92
CA VAL A 454 1.99 8.06 31.93
C VAL A 454 2.61 7.53 33.22
N VAL A 455 3.92 7.32 33.19
CA VAL A 455 4.65 6.87 34.38
C VAL A 455 4.60 7.92 35.49
N LYS A 456 4.54 7.43 36.71
CA LYS A 456 4.46 8.25 37.91
C LYS A 456 5.56 9.29 37.94
N GLY A 457 5.15 10.58 38.11
CA GLY A 457 6.04 11.75 38.08
C GLY A 457 6.23 12.40 36.70
N ALA A 458 5.75 11.79 35.61
CA ALA A 458 5.93 12.32 34.26
C ALA A 458 4.82 13.30 33.81
N LYS A 459 3.65 13.31 34.44
CA LYS A 459 2.49 14.13 34.05
C LYS A 459 2.84 15.57 33.68
N LYS A 460 3.61 16.25 34.50
CA LYS A 460 4.02 17.66 34.27
C LYS A 460 4.87 17.83 33.01
N ALA A 461 5.68 16.81 32.64
CA ALA A 461 6.49 16.84 31.45
C ALA A 461 5.61 16.72 30.21
N TYR A 462 4.64 15.80 30.19
CA TYR A 462 3.68 15.62 29.10
C TYR A 462 2.78 16.85 28.92
N GLN A 463 2.29 17.44 29.99
CA GLN A 463 1.49 18.68 29.93
C GLN A 463 2.22 19.88 29.30
N LYS A 464 3.55 19.89 29.32
CA LYS A 464 4.39 20.98 28.77
C LYS A 464 4.94 20.67 27.38
N ALA A 465 4.98 19.41 27.01
CA ALA A 465 5.56 18.99 25.73
C ALA A 465 4.65 19.40 24.55
N ALA A 466 5.26 19.85 23.47
CA ALA A 466 4.56 20.19 22.25
C ALA A 466 3.75 18.97 21.76
N VAL A 467 2.62 19.20 21.11
CA VAL A 467 1.63 18.19 20.68
C VAL A 467 0.89 17.54 21.86
N TRP A 468 1.61 17.02 22.88
CA TRP A 468 1.01 16.41 24.08
C TRP A 468 0.17 17.40 24.90
N SER A 469 0.58 18.67 24.94
CA SER A 469 -0.15 19.75 25.63
C SER A 469 -1.49 20.11 24.96
N SER A 470 -1.72 19.70 23.73
CA SER A 470 -3.01 19.87 23.03
C SER A 470 -4.06 18.87 23.48
N LEU A 471 -3.66 17.75 24.07
CA LEU A 471 -4.55 16.85 24.77
C LEU A 471 -5.03 17.55 26.04
N ASN A 472 -6.32 17.38 26.39
CA ASN A 472 -6.87 18.05 27.57
C ASN A 472 -6.08 17.64 28.83
N PRO A 473 -5.48 18.60 29.60
CA PRO A 473 -4.64 18.26 30.76
C PRO A 473 -5.34 17.42 31.84
N SER A 474 -6.67 17.45 31.93
CA SER A 474 -7.45 16.64 32.87
C SER A 474 -7.42 15.15 32.54
N ASP A 475 -7.12 14.82 31.27
CA ASP A 475 -7.19 13.45 30.74
C ASP A 475 -5.82 12.73 30.82
N ILE A 476 -4.83 13.32 31.53
CA ILE A 476 -3.53 12.70 31.76
C ILE A 476 -3.50 12.10 33.17
N GLU A 477 -3.35 10.79 33.28
CA GLU A 477 -3.23 10.03 34.51
C GLU A 477 -1.75 9.68 34.78
N ASP A 478 -1.29 9.91 36.02
CA ASP A 478 0.09 9.70 36.47
C ASP A 478 0.14 8.41 37.32
N ASP A 479 -0.20 7.29 36.71
CA ASP A 479 -0.50 6.03 37.40
C ASP A 479 0.31 4.80 36.96
N LEU A 480 1.07 4.92 35.85
CA LEU A 480 1.92 3.80 35.42
C LEU A 480 3.15 3.69 36.33
N GLU A 481 3.41 2.47 36.82
CA GLU A 481 4.64 2.22 37.55
C GLU A 481 5.83 2.03 36.60
N ILE A 482 6.98 2.63 36.92
CA ILE A 482 8.22 2.40 36.19
C ILE A 482 8.68 0.98 36.50
N VAL A 483 8.57 0.09 35.51
CA VAL A 483 9.15 -1.26 35.59
C VAL A 483 10.67 -1.14 35.41
N THR A 484 11.38 -0.79 36.48
CA THR A 484 12.85 -0.60 36.45
C THR A 484 13.63 -1.91 36.39
N HIS A 485 12.97 -3.06 36.45
CA HIS A 485 13.60 -4.39 36.35
C HIS A 485 12.70 -5.35 35.58
N ILE A 486 13.32 -6.24 34.79
CA ILE A 486 12.74 -7.53 34.39
C ILE A 486 12.65 -8.40 35.66
N GLY A 487 11.72 -8.07 36.49
CA GLY A 487 11.48 -8.73 37.75
C GLY A 487 10.02 -8.55 38.10
N THR A 488 9.22 -9.59 37.84
CA THR A 488 7.89 -9.82 38.43
C THR A 488 6.92 -8.63 38.37
N THR A 489 6.12 -8.53 37.34
CA THR A 489 4.83 -7.84 37.40
C THR A 489 4.00 -8.48 38.50
N HIS A 490 3.96 -7.86 39.68
CA HIS A 490 2.92 -8.13 40.66
C HIS A 490 1.65 -7.38 40.20
N HIS A 491 0.90 -7.98 39.29
CA HIS A 491 -0.54 -7.86 39.45
C HIS A 491 -0.84 -8.53 40.81
N ALA A 492 -1.54 -7.83 41.67
CA ALA A 492 -2.07 -8.42 42.92
C ALA A 492 -3.15 -9.44 42.56
N SER A 493 -2.74 -10.53 41.91
CA SER A 493 -3.53 -11.75 41.75
C SER A 493 -3.35 -12.51 43.05
N THR A 494 -4.44 -12.82 43.70
CA THR A 494 -4.52 -13.74 44.85
C THR A 494 -4.06 -15.17 44.48
N ALA A 495 -3.60 -15.38 43.25
CA ALA A 495 -3.13 -16.65 42.75
C ALA A 495 -1.82 -17.04 43.45
N THR A 496 -1.80 -18.21 44.09
CA THR A 496 -0.66 -18.77 44.76
C THR A 496 0.14 -19.71 43.85
N GLU A 497 1.43 -19.85 44.11
CA GLU A 497 2.28 -20.82 43.43
C GLU A 497 1.77 -22.25 43.72
N THR A 498 1.54 -23.04 42.64
CA THR A 498 1.13 -24.42 42.76
C THR A 498 2.25 -25.40 42.43
N ILE A 499 3.02 -25.14 41.38
CA ILE A 499 4.10 -26.01 40.93
C ILE A 499 5.21 -25.17 40.33
N ARG A 500 6.46 -25.58 40.59
CA ARG A 500 7.66 -24.96 40.02
C ARG A 500 8.42 -25.93 39.11
N TYR A 501 8.98 -25.43 38.02
CA TYR A 501 9.76 -26.20 37.05
C TYR A 501 11.09 -25.50 36.77
N ASP A 502 12.13 -26.25 36.41
CA ASP A 502 13.33 -25.73 35.75
C ASP A 502 13.10 -25.49 34.24
N LEU A 503 14.10 -24.96 33.56
CA LEU A 503 14.01 -24.70 32.10
C LEU A 503 13.89 -25.96 31.24
N SER A 504 14.24 -27.12 31.77
CA SER A 504 14.05 -28.43 31.11
C SER A 504 12.63 -28.99 31.27
N GLY A 505 11.75 -28.28 32.01
CA GLY A 505 10.40 -28.73 32.31
C GLY A 505 10.32 -29.71 33.48
N ARG A 506 11.41 -29.98 34.20
CA ARG A 506 11.44 -30.84 35.36
C ARG A 506 10.90 -30.09 36.57
N ARG A 507 9.96 -30.71 37.29
CA ARG A 507 9.43 -30.19 38.55
C ARG A 507 10.51 -30.09 39.63
N ILE A 508 10.59 -28.93 40.29
CA ILE A 508 11.52 -28.66 41.39
C ILE A 508 10.74 -28.23 42.63
N ALA A 509 11.14 -28.76 43.78
CA ALA A 509 10.46 -28.53 45.07
C ALA A 509 10.87 -27.18 45.71
N THR A 510 12.06 -26.67 45.39
CA THR A 510 12.61 -25.44 45.95
C THR A 510 13.13 -24.56 44.83
N PRO A 511 13.13 -23.22 45.02
CA PRO A 511 13.75 -22.32 44.05
C PRO A 511 15.21 -22.66 43.77
N GLN A 512 15.56 -22.85 42.50
CA GLN A 512 16.95 -23.10 42.08
C GLN A 512 17.50 -21.83 41.40
N ARG A 513 18.81 -21.59 41.58
CA ARG A 513 19.50 -20.46 40.91
C ARG A 513 19.29 -20.51 39.40
N GLY A 514 18.92 -19.38 38.82
CA GLY A 514 18.59 -19.26 37.40
C GLY A 514 17.07 -19.10 37.19
N ILE A 515 16.60 -19.44 35.97
CA ILE A 515 15.19 -19.27 35.58
C ILE A 515 14.35 -20.43 36.08
N ASN A 516 13.30 -20.12 36.82
CA ASN A 516 12.27 -21.07 37.25
C ASN A 516 10.92 -20.68 36.58
N LEU A 517 10.17 -21.68 36.15
CA LEU A 517 8.80 -21.52 35.65
C LEU A 517 7.82 -21.92 36.74
N ILE A 518 6.92 -21.02 37.14
CA ILE A 518 5.97 -21.24 38.22
C ILE A 518 4.57 -21.30 37.64
N LYS A 519 3.88 -22.44 37.84
CA LYS A 519 2.45 -22.54 37.54
C LYS A 519 1.66 -22.01 38.74
N MET A 520 0.74 -21.09 38.49
CA MET A 520 -0.10 -20.45 39.50
C MET A 520 -1.45 -21.16 39.66
N SER A 521 -2.16 -20.88 40.73
CA SER A 521 -3.48 -21.46 41.01
C SER A 521 -4.58 -21.04 40.02
N ASP A 522 -4.37 -19.92 39.31
CA ASP A 522 -5.26 -19.44 38.25
C ASP A 522 -4.95 -20.07 36.87
N GLY A 523 -4.01 -21.03 36.80
CA GLY A 523 -3.57 -21.67 35.56
C GLY A 523 -2.49 -20.92 34.78
N SER A 524 -2.17 -19.68 35.15
CA SER A 524 -1.09 -18.92 34.53
C SER A 524 0.28 -19.47 34.84
N VAL A 525 1.28 -19.20 33.98
CA VAL A 525 2.68 -19.58 34.19
C VAL A 525 3.51 -18.31 34.33
N ARG A 526 4.27 -18.18 35.42
CA ARG A 526 5.20 -17.08 35.66
C ARG A 526 6.64 -17.53 35.53
N LYS A 527 7.49 -16.71 34.94
CA LYS A 527 8.93 -16.89 34.88
C LYS A 527 9.57 -16.10 36.03
N VAL A 528 10.30 -16.78 36.90
CA VAL A 528 11.00 -16.16 38.04
C VAL A 528 12.48 -16.41 37.92
N ILE A 529 13.31 -15.38 38.08
CA ILE A 529 14.76 -15.52 38.16
C ILE A 529 15.17 -15.55 39.61
N VAL A 530 15.76 -16.68 40.03
CA VAL A 530 16.33 -16.87 41.37
C VAL A 530 17.84 -16.59 41.26
N ARG A 531 18.33 -15.60 42.00
CA ARG A 531 19.75 -15.20 42.03
C ARG A 531 20.58 -16.06 42.95
#